data_e1b900e2f90a24c2ec750391364e9b9e
#
_entry.id   e1b900e2f90a24c2ec750391364e9b9e
#
_cell.length_a   1.000
_cell.length_b   1.000
_cell.length_c   1.000
_cell.angle_alpha   90.00
_cell.angle_beta   90.00
_cell.angle_gamma   90.00
#
_symmetry.space_group_name_H-M   'P 1'
#
loop_
_entity.id
_entity.type
_entity.pdbx_description
1 polymer ?
#
loop_
_entity_poly.entity_id
_entity_poly.type
_entity_poly.pdbx_seq_one_letter_code
_entity_poly.pdbx_strand_id
1 'polypeptide(L)'
;ISEPLFQFTSDALPEVRVITRYQGLNVYDRDYNDLIDRMNKYQKRMIIVGQMNLIYLFEKKHTKLLYKHFAWLTEHIGNQTVPGIPVKNFDAAIYAMPEEKIDQMTPELLITYGGHVVSKQLKKFLRQHPPKEHWHISPDGEIVDLYGALTTVIEMDPFEFLEKIASLMDNRTPEYPRVWENYCKIIPEPDFAYSEMAAV
;
A
#
# COMPACT_ATOMS: atom_id res chain seq x y z
N ILE A 1 -38.94 -2.14 24.90
CA ILE A 1 -38.18 -1.30 23.96
C ILE A 1 -38.18 -2.05 22.65
N SER A 2 -39.04 -1.60 21.73
CA SER A 2 -39.25 -2.25 20.43
C SER A 2 -38.95 -1.30 19.27
N GLU A 3 -37.82 -0.60 19.34
CA GLU A 3 -37.31 0.09 18.17
C GLU A 3 -36.44 -0.87 17.37
N PRO A 4 -36.66 -0.98 16.04
CA PRO A 4 -35.79 -1.77 15.21
C PRO A 4 -34.37 -1.19 15.28
N LEU A 5 -33.39 -2.02 15.64
CA LEU A 5 -31.97 -1.64 15.74
C LEU A 5 -31.40 -1.14 14.41
N PHE A 6 -32.06 -1.44 13.31
CA PHE A 6 -31.67 -1.05 11.96
C PHE A 6 -32.88 -0.63 11.16
N GLN A 7 -32.79 0.53 10.51
CA GLN A 7 -33.70 0.95 9.46
C GLN A 7 -33.01 0.84 8.11
N PHE A 8 -33.69 0.28 7.13
CA PHE A 8 -33.24 0.36 5.75
C PHE A 8 -33.40 1.81 5.29
N THR A 9 -32.28 2.45 4.93
CA THR A 9 -32.24 3.85 4.54
C THR A 9 -32.23 4.07 3.04
N SER A 10 -32.19 3.00 2.23
CA SER A 10 -32.13 3.07 0.77
C SER A 10 -32.80 1.84 0.15
N ASP A 11 -33.59 2.05 -0.88
CA ASP A 11 -34.20 0.99 -1.70
C ASP A 11 -33.30 0.55 -2.85
N ALA A 12 -32.16 1.21 -3.04
CA ALA A 12 -31.20 0.88 -4.08
C ALA A 12 -30.11 -0.06 -3.55
N LEU A 13 -29.88 -1.14 -4.27
CA LEU A 13 -28.73 -2.01 -4.01
C LEU A 13 -27.44 -1.26 -4.35
N PRO A 14 -26.35 -1.46 -3.57
CA PRO A 14 -25.07 -0.88 -3.91
C PRO A 14 -24.55 -1.45 -5.24
N GLU A 15 -23.82 -0.64 -5.98
CA GLU A 15 -23.16 -1.09 -7.21
C GLU A 15 -22.17 -2.23 -6.90
N VAL A 16 -22.29 -3.29 -7.68
CA VAL A 16 -21.40 -4.46 -7.56
C VAL A 16 -20.06 -4.11 -8.20
N ARG A 17 -18.98 -4.16 -7.42
CA ARG A 17 -17.62 -4.05 -7.94
C ARG A 17 -17.11 -5.43 -8.38
N VAL A 18 -16.52 -5.48 -9.58
CA VAL A 18 -15.86 -6.68 -10.09
C VAL A 18 -14.41 -6.65 -9.60
N ILE A 19 -14.01 -7.71 -8.89
CA ILE A 19 -12.63 -7.93 -8.47
C ILE A 19 -12.01 -8.99 -9.37
N THR A 20 -10.94 -8.63 -10.07
CA THR A 20 -10.18 -9.58 -10.89
C THR A 20 -9.29 -10.42 -9.99
N ARG A 21 -9.24 -11.73 -10.22
CA ARG A 21 -8.35 -12.64 -9.48
C ARG A 21 -7.36 -13.31 -10.42
N TYR A 22 -6.09 -13.21 -10.09
CA TYR A 22 -4.99 -13.93 -10.75
C TYR A 22 -4.57 -15.10 -9.87
N GLN A 23 -4.66 -16.32 -10.40
CA GLN A 23 -4.28 -17.56 -9.72
C GLN A 23 -3.22 -18.28 -10.55
N GLY A 24 -2.24 -18.90 -9.87
CA GLY A 24 -1.27 -19.75 -10.53
C GLY A 24 -0.39 -19.04 -11.55
N LEU A 25 -0.01 -17.77 -11.26
CA LEU A 25 0.90 -17.00 -12.10
C LEU A 25 2.23 -17.76 -12.28
N ASN A 26 2.53 -18.15 -13.50
CA ASN A 26 3.80 -18.77 -13.89
C ASN A 26 4.80 -17.74 -14.42
N VAL A 27 6.10 -18.05 -14.32
CA VAL A 27 7.21 -17.16 -14.70
C VAL A 27 7.14 -16.68 -16.17
N TYR A 28 6.39 -17.38 -17.02
CA TYR A 28 6.25 -17.11 -18.47
C TYR A 28 4.89 -16.53 -18.85
N ASP A 29 4.04 -16.16 -17.87
CA ASP A 29 2.65 -15.87 -18.13
C ASP A 29 2.43 -14.51 -18.78
N ARG A 30 1.49 -14.51 -19.73
CA ARG A 30 0.88 -13.33 -20.35
C ARG A 30 0.33 -12.36 -19.31
N ASP A 31 -0.11 -12.89 -18.18
CA ASP A 31 -0.70 -12.13 -17.05
C ASP A 31 0.30 -11.17 -16.40
N TYR A 32 1.59 -11.54 -16.28
CA TYR A 32 2.60 -10.61 -15.79
C TYR A 32 2.80 -9.41 -16.71
N ASN A 33 2.76 -9.62 -18.02
CA ASN A 33 2.87 -8.51 -18.97
C ASN A 33 1.66 -7.57 -18.84
N ASP A 34 0.45 -8.13 -18.69
CA ASP A 34 -0.75 -7.32 -18.43
C ASP A 34 -0.64 -6.52 -17.14
N LEU A 35 -0.19 -7.14 -16.05
CA LEU A 35 0.03 -6.46 -14.77
C LEU A 35 1.09 -5.35 -14.88
N ILE A 36 2.19 -5.60 -15.58
CA ILE A 36 3.23 -4.60 -15.83
C ILE A 36 2.69 -3.44 -16.70
N ASP A 37 1.95 -3.75 -17.74
CA ASP A 37 1.36 -2.73 -18.63
C ASP A 37 0.33 -1.87 -17.87
N ARG A 38 -0.48 -2.48 -17.00
CA ARG A 38 -1.40 -1.76 -16.11
C ARG A 38 -0.64 -0.89 -15.12
N MET A 39 0.38 -1.45 -14.45
CA MET A 39 1.20 -0.71 -13.51
C MET A 39 1.88 0.51 -14.17
N ASN A 40 2.35 0.36 -15.40
CA ASN A 40 3.05 1.41 -16.14
C ASN A 40 2.15 2.59 -16.56
N LYS A 41 0.83 2.43 -16.51
CA LYS A 41 -0.13 3.53 -16.71
C LYS A 41 -0.13 4.55 -15.57
N TYR A 42 0.36 4.17 -14.39
CA TYR A 42 0.31 4.98 -13.18
C TYR A 42 1.67 5.52 -12.79
N GLN A 43 1.71 6.80 -12.42
CA GLN A 43 2.92 7.46 -11.92
C GLN A 43 2.96 7.50 -10.38
N LYS A 44 1.80 7.58 -9.74
CA LYS A 44 1.66 7.62 -8.28
C LYS A 44 1.39 6.21 -7.75
N ARG A 45 2.48 5.46 -7.47
CA ARG A 45 2.42 4.07 -7.04
C ARG A 45 2.84 3.93 -5.59
N MET A 46 2.06 3.19 -4.82
CA MET A 46 2.30 2.98 -3.38
C MET A 46 2.26 1.49 -3.04
N ILE A 47 3.13 1.08 -2.13
CA ILE A 47 3.07 -0.22 -1.46
C ILE A 47 2.79 0.02 0.02
N ILE A 48 1.83 -0.70 0.58
CA ILE A 48 1.58 -0.76 2.01
C ILE A 48 1.78 -2.19 2.50
N VAL A 49 2.63 -2.30 3.52
CA VAL A 49 2.90 -3.59 4.18
C VAL A 49 2.15 -3.64 5.50
N GLY A 50 1.22 -4.58 5.60
CA GLY A 50 0.56 -4.90 6.86
C GLY A 50 1.42 -5.77 7.76
N GLN A 51 0.81 -6.34 8.81
CA GLN A 51 1.49 -7.23 9.75
C GLN A 51 2.14 -8.41 9.05
N MET A 52 3.43 -8.66 9.38
CA MET A 52 4.20 -9.78 8.87
C MET A 52 4.88 -10.55 10.02
N ASN A 53 4.86 -11.86 9.94
CA ASN A 53 5.49 -12.73 10.94
C ASN A 53 6.98 -12.97 10.67
N LEU A 54 7.43 -12.70 9.46
CA LEU A 54 8.80 -12.97 9.00
C LEU A 54 9.47 -11.68 8.52
N ILE A 55 10.76 -11.59 8.77
CA ILE A 55 11.62 -10.58 8.13
C ILE A 55 12.07 -11.17 6.79
N TYR A 56 11.73 -10.52 5.71
CA TYR A 56 12.20 -10.89 4.38
C TYR A 56 13.19 -9.86 3.84
N LEU A 57 14.27 -10.36 3.27
CA LEU A 57 15.31 -9.53 2.67
C LEU A 57 15.32 -9.76 1.15
N PHE A 58 14.79 -8.78 0.42
CA PHE A 58 14.93 -8.76 -1.04
C PHE A 58 16.41 -8.67 -1.46
N GLU A 59 16.70 -9.16 -2.65
CA GLU A 59 18.00 -8.85 -3.27
C GLU A 59 18.20 -7.33 -3.35
N LYS A 60 19.39 -6.86 -2.98
CA LYS A 60 19.70 -5.41 -2.92
C LYS A 60 19.32 -4.64 -4.19
N LYS A 61 19.51 -5.27 -5.37
CA LYS A 61 19.17 -4.64 -6.66
C LYS A 61 17.66 -4.45 -6.80
N HIS A 62 16.84 -5.45 -6.44
CA HIS A 62 15.38 -5.41 -6.54
C HIS A 62 14.81 -4.43 -5.51
N THR A 63 15.28 -4.51 -4.28
CA THR A 63 14.97 -3.55 -3.25
C THR A 63 15.14 -2.11 -3.74
N LYS A 64 16.34 -1.78 -4.24
CA LYS A 64 16.65 -0.44 -4.71
C LYS A 64 15.75 0.02 -5.86
N LEU A 65 15.33 -0.91 -6.72
CA LEU A 65 14.44 -0.61 -7.84
C LEU A 65 13.01 -0.38 -7.37
N LEU A 66 12.46 -1.27 -6.54
CA LEU A 66 11.12 -1.12 -5.96
C LEU A 66 10.94 0.23 -5.26
N TYR A 67 11.93 0.66 -4.46
CA TYR A 67 11.86 1.94 -3.76
C TYR A 67 11.97 3.18 -4.64
N LYS A 68 12.58 3.03 -5.80
CA LYS A 68 12.56 4.10 -6.80
C LYS A 68 11.20 4.24 -7.46
N HIS A 69 10.42 3.16 -7.52
CA HIS A 69 9.16 3.10 -8.25
C HIS A 69 7.92 3.25 -7.38
N PHE A 70 8.03 2.94 -6.09
CA PHE A 70 6.89 2.96 -5.16
C PHE A 70 7.18 3.78 -3.90
N ALA A 71 6.22 4.59 -3.47
CA ALA A 71 6.18 5.05 -2.09
C ALA A 71 5.87 3.84 -1.21
N TRP A 72 6.78 3.52 -0.30
CA TRP A 72 6.69 2.31 0.52
C TRP A 72 6.36 2.64 1.96
N LEU A 73 5.16 2.31 2.39
CA LEU A 73 4.70 2.54 3.75
C LEU A 73 4.66 1.22 4.52
N THR A 74 5.28 1.21 5.68
CA THR A 74 5.22 0.06 6.59
C THR A 74 5.16 0.54 8.03
N GLU A 75 4.41 -0.18 8.85
CA GLU A 75 4.38 -0.02 10.30
C GLU A 75 5.41 -0.96 10.95
N HIS A 76 5.71 -0.75 12.23
CA HIS A 76 6.63 -1.63 12.97
C HIS A 76 6.22 -3.10 12.92
N ILE A 77 4.91 -3.38 12.96
CA ILE A 77 4.37 -4.74 12.87
C ILE A 77 4.58 -5.41 11.49
N GLY A 78 4.96 -4.63 10.48
CA GLY A 78 5.28 -5.14 9.15
C GLY A 78 6.62 -5.87 9.08
N ASN A 79 7.44 -5.80 10.14
CA ASN A 79 8.75 -6.46 10.24
C ASN A 79 9.67 -6.22 9.03
N GLN A 80 9.53 -5.09 8.36
CA GLN A 80 10.33 -4.71 7.22
C GLN A 80 11.51 -3.87 7.69
N THR A 81 12.63 -4.50 8.01
CA THR A 81 13.88 -3.83 8.34
C THR A 81 14.76 -3.70 7.09
N VAL A 82 14.34 -2.83 6.18
CA VAL A 82 15.22 -2.52 5.04
C VAL A 82 15.93 -1.21 5.31
N PRO A 83 17.28 -1.21 5.40
CA PRO A 83 18.02 0.00 5.68
C PRO A 83 17.75 1.09 4.64
N GLY A 84 17.24 2.21 5.12
CA GLY A 84 17.11 3.46 4.36
C GLY A 84 15.80 3.67 3.64
N ILE A 85 14.69 2.98 4.00
CA ILE A 85 13.58 2.98 3.08
C ILE A 85 12.15 3.11 3.56
N PRO A 86 11.65 2.68 4.68
CA PRO A 86 10.26 2.98 4.94
C PRO A 86 10.12 4.48 5.12
N VAL A 87 9.07 5.03 4.52
CA VAL A 87 8.61 6.37 4.85
C VAL A 87 8.20 6.35 6.31
N LYS A 88 9.08 6.85 7.17
CA LYS A 88 8.80 7.00 8.59
C LYS A 88 7.82 8.15 8.80
N ASN A 89 7.13 8.15 9.92
CA ASN A 89 6.23 9.24 10.35
C ASN A 89 5.06 9.52 9.39
N PHE A 90 4.72 8.59 8.50
CA PHE A 90 3.63 8.80 7.55
C PHE A 90 2.27 9.03 8.23
N ASP A 91 2.03 8.45 9.39
CA ASP A 91 0.77 8.63 10.14
C ASP A 91 0.60 10.09 10.60
N ALA A 92 1.67 10.66 11.16
CA ALA A 92 1.70 12.07 11.55
C ALA A 92 1.65 13.00 10.32
N ALA A 93 2.33 12.63 9.25
CA ALA A 93 2.31 13.37 7.99
C ALA A 93 0.89 13.42 7.39
N ILE A 94 0.17 12.30 7.38
CA ILE A 94 -1.22 12.24 6.92
C ILE A 94 -2.13 13.07 7.82
N TYR A 95 -1.95 12.99 9.15
CA TYR A 95 -2.75 13.77 10.09
C TYR A 95 -2.60 15.28 9.88
N ALA A 96 -1.38 15.74 9.62
CA ALA A 96 -1.05 17.15 9.41
C ALA A 96 -1.19 17.61 7.95
N MET A 97 -1.69 16.75 7.04
CA MET A 97 -1.70 17.03 5.62
C MET A 97 -2.71 18.12 5.27
N PRO A 98 -2.28 19.23 4.65
CA PRO A 98 -3.18 20.25 4.19
C PRO A 98 -3.92 19.78 2.92
N GLU A 99 -5.11 20.34 2.71
CA GLU A 99 -6.03 19.91 1.65
C GLU A 99 -5.41 20.02 0.25
N GLU A 100 -4.61 21.05 0.00
CA GLU A 100 -3.93 21.24 -1.30
C GLU A 100 -2.87 20.18 -1.62
N LYS A 101 -2.45 19.38 -0.64
CA LYS A 101 -1.49 18.27 -0.83
C LYS A 101 -2.15 16.93 -1.10
N ILE A 102 -3.41 16.79 -0.79
CA ILE A 102 -4.14 15.52 -0.84
C ILE A 102 -4.01 14.85 -2.21
N ASP A 103 -4.31 15.59 -3.30
CA ASP A 103 -4.22 15.00 -4.64
C ASP A 103 -2.80 14.55 -5.00
N GLN A 104 -1.79 15.35 -4.63
CA GLN A 104 -0.39 14.99 -4.86
C GLN A 104 0.02 13.72 -4.11
N MET A 105 -0.51 13.53 -2.90
CA MET A 105 -0.17 12.42 -2.01
C MET A 105 -1.03 11.17 -2.22
N THR A 106 -2.19 11.29 -2.87
CA THR A 106 -3.07 10.16 -3.16
C THR A 106 -2.46 9.24 -4.22
N PRO A 107 -2.32 7.92 -3.97
CA PRO A 107 -1.81 6.99 -4.96
C PRO A 107 -2.83 6.76 -6.10
N GLU A 108 -2.33 6.50 -7.31
CA GLU A 108 -3.15 5.99 -8.41
C GLU A 108 -3.23 4.47 -8.37
N LEU A 109 -2.09 3.81 -8.10
CA LEU A 109 -2.00 2.38 -7.88
C LEU A 109 -1.54 2.11 -6.45
N LEU A 110 -2.34 1.34 -5.73
CA LEU A 110 -2.02 0.82 -4.41
C LEU A 110 -1.78 -0.69 -4.50
N ILE A 111 -0.66 -1.15 -3.98
CA ILE A 111 -0.37 -2.57 -3.77
C ILE A 111 -0.31 -2.82 -2.27
N THR A 112 -1.01 -3.84 -1.79
CA THR A 112 -1.00 -4.23 -0.38
C THR A 112 -0.66 -5.71 -0.21
N TYR A 113 0.03 -6.04 0.86
CA TYR A 113 0.25 -7.40 1.30
C TYR A 113 0.48 -7.46 2.82
N GLY A 114 0.46 -8.68 3.37
CA GLY A 114 0.51 -8.90 4.81
C GLY A 114 -0.86 -8.73 5.47
N GLY A 115 -0.87 -8.84 6.80
CA GLY A 115 -2.09 -8.82 7.59
C GLY A 115 -2.59 -7.42 7.95
N HIS A 116 -2.89 -7.21 9.21
CA HIS A 116 -3.50 -5.96 9.67
C HIS A 116 -2.61 -4.74 9.47
N VAL A 117 -3.24 -3.62 9.10
CA VAL A 117 -2.69 -2.26 9.15
C VAL A 117 -3.30 -1.56 10.35
N VAL A 118 -2.49 -1.02 11.26
CA VAL A 118 -2.97 -0.39 12.49
C VAL A 118 -3.42 1.06 12.26
N SER A 119 -2.67 1.82 11.45
CA SER A 119 -2.90 3.23 11.23
C SER A 119 -4.35 3.56 10.86
N LYS A 120 -5.04 4.28 11.75
CA LYS A 120 -6.39 4.79 11.50
C LYS A 120 -6.36 5.95 10.50
N GLN A 121 -5.30 6.77 10.53
CA GLN A 121 -5.16 7.91 9.63
C GLN A 121 -4.97 7.45 8.18
N LEU A 122 -4.10 6.46 7.95
CA LEU A 122 -3.91 5.88 6.62
C LEU A 122 -5.19 5.26 6.07
N LYS A 123 -5.92 4.49 6.89
CA LYS A 123 -7.21 3.91 6.48
C LYS A 123 -8.24 4.99 6.14
N LYS A 124 -8.34 6.04 6.95
CA LYS A 124 -9.25 7.17 6.71
C LYS A 124 -8.88 7.88 5.41
N PHE A 125 -7.60 8.20 5.23
CA PHE A 125 -7.07 8.88 4.05
C PHE A 125 -7.41 8.13 2.76
N LEU A 126 -7.08 6.84 2.68
CA LEU A 126 -7.31 6.03 1.49
C LEU A 126 -8.80 5.69 1.22
N ARG A 127 -9.65 5.72 2.26
CA ARG A 127 -11.11 5.60 2.06
C ARG A 127 -11.73 6.89 1.52
N GLN A 128 -11.23 8.03 1.95
CA GLN A 128 -11.69 9.34 1.46
C GLN A 128 -11.13 9.68 0.08
N HIS A 129 -9.94 9.20 -0.21
CA HIS A 129 -9.20 9.45 -1.45
C HIS A 129 -8.72 8.10 -2.04
N PRO A 130 -9.66 7.29 -2.58
CA PRO A 130 -9.32 5.94 -3.04
C PRO A 130 -8.39 5.96 -4.26
N PRO A 131 -7.48 4.99 -4.35
CA PRO A 131 -6.67 4.80 -5.56
C PRO A 131 -7.57 4.39 -6.75
N LYS A 132 -7.06 4.60 -7.97
CA LYS A 132 -7.73 4.14 -9.19
C LYS A 132 -7.73 2.62 -9.31
N GLU A 133 -6.63 1.99 -8.87
CA GLU A 133 -6.52 0.53 -8.72
C GLU A 133 -5.91 0.17 -7.37
N HIS A 134 -6.43 -0.89 -6.76
CA HIS A 134 -5.86 -1.50 -5.56
C HIS A 134 -5.67 -3.00 -5.82
N TRP A 135 -4.42 -3.44 -5.72
CA TRP A 135 -4.04 -4.85 -5.82
C TRP A 135 -3.69 -5.39 -4.44
N HIS A 136 -4.30 -6.49 -4.07
CA HIS A 136 -3.93 -7.20 -2.84
C HIS A 136 -3.22 -8.50 -3.20
N ILE A 137 -2.04 -8.71 -2.61
CA ILE A 137 -1.25 -9.91 -2.83
C ILE A 137 -1.37 -10.79 -1.60
N SER A 138 -1.87 -11.99 -1.78
CA SER A 138 -2.07 -12.97 -0.71
C SER A 138 -1.83 -14.37 -1.22
N PRO A 139 -1.00 -15.21 -0.54
CA PRO A 139 -0.79 -16.59 -0.95
C PRO A 139 -2.08 -17.42 -1.00
N ASP A 140 -3.04 -17.08 -0.16
CA ASP A 140 -4.32 -17.79 -0.04
C ASP A 140 -5.43 -17.16 -0.88
N GLY A 141 -5.12 -16.08 -1.60
CA GLY A 141 -6.08 -15.34 -2.43
C GLY A 141 -7.22 -14.70 -1.64
N GLU A 142 -6.98 -14.32 -0.39
CA GLU A 142 -7.97 -13.66 0.45
C GLU A 142 -8.41 -12.33 -0.14
N ILE A 143 -9.72 -12.05 -0.03
CA ILE A 143 -10.30 -10.76 -0.45
C ILE A 143 -10.31 -9.82 0.76
N VAL A 144 -9.27 -8.98 0.84
CA VAL A 144 -9.13 -8.01 1.94
C VAL A 144 -9.23 -6.60 1.37
N ASP A 145 -10.37 -5.95 1.58
CA ASP A 145 -10.62 -4.57 1.12
C ASP A 145 -10.74 -3.60 2.30
N LEU A 146 -9.62 -3.20 2.88
CA LEU A 146 -9.57 -2.25 3.99
C LEU A 146 -9.95 -0.82 3.58
N TYR A 147 -9.85 -0.50 2.31
CA TYR A 147 -9.96 0.89 1.81
C TYR A 147 -11.20 1.13 0.94
N GLY A 148 -11.96 0.09 0.64
CA GLY A 148 -13.12 0.19 -0.24
C GLY A 148 -12.75 0.41 -1.71
N ALA A 149 -11.56 -0.01 -2.14
CA ALA A 149 -11.01 0.27 -3.47
C ALA A 149 -10.39 -0.96 -4.16
N LEU A 150 -10.54 -2.16 -3.60
CA LEU A 150 -9.94 -3.37 -4.14
C LEU A 150 -10.44 -3.67 -5.55
N THR A 151 -9.52 -3.81 -6.49
CA THR A 151 -9.80 -4.15 -7.90
C THR A 151 -9.20 -5.48 -8.32
N THR A 152 -8.12 -5.90 -7.67
CA THR A 152 -7.37 -7.10 -8.08
C THR A 152 -6.85 -7.86 -6.87
N VAL A 153 -7.00 -9.18 -6.88
CA VAL A 153 -6.35 -10.10 -5.95
C VAL A 153 -5.34 -10.93 -6.72
N ILE A 154 -4.12 -11.00 -6.21
CA ILE A 154 -3.03 -11.79 -6.80
C ILE A 154 -2.70 -12.90 -5.81
N GLU A 155 -3.05 -14.14 -6.19
CA GLU A 155 -2.81 -15.33 -5.37
C GLU A 155 -1.38 -15.83 -5.60
N MET A 156 -0.46 -15.27 -4.83
CA MET A 156 0.97 -15.55 -4.91
C MET A 156 1.69 -15.13 -3.64
N ASP A 157 2.87 -15.67 -3.39
CA ASP A 157 3.77 -15.12 -2.39
C ASP A 157 4.15 -13.67 -2.76
N PRO A 158 3.96 -12.72 -1.84
CA PRO A 158 4.18 -11.30 -2.15
C PRO A 158 5.64 -10.98 -2.51
N PHE A 159 6.60 -11.72 -1.97
CA PHE A 159 8.02 -11.46 -2.24
C PHE A 159 8.41 -11.98 -3.63
N GLU A 160 7.93 -13.17 -4.00
CA GLU A 160 8.10 -13.71 -5.35
C GLU A 160 7.48 -12.77 -6.39
N PHE A 161 6.28 -12.27 -6.12
CA PHE A 161 5.62 -11.30 -7.00
C PHE A 161 6.44 -10.02 -7.14
N LEU A 162 6.85 -9.42 -6.02
CA LEU A 162 7.60 -8.16 -6.03
C LEU A 162 8.98 -8.30 -6.67
N GLU A 163 9.68 -9.40 -6.47
CA GLU A 163 10.94 -9.67 -7.16
C GLU A 163 10.74 -9.83 -8.67
N LYS A 164 9.68 -10.51 -9.05
CA LYS A 164 9.35 -10.70 -10.47
C LYS A 164 9.04 -9.38 -11.15
N ILE A 165 8.12 -8.56 -10.59
CA ILE A 165 7.83 -7.25 -11.19
C ILE A 165 9.06 -6.34 -11.20
N ALA A 166 9.90 -6.37 -10.15
CA ALA A 166 11.15 -5.60 -10.14
C ALA A 166 12.08 -5.98 -11.29
N SER A 167 12.14 -7.26 -11.66
CA SER A 167 12.97 -7.72 -12.78
C SER A 167 12.46 -7.25 -14.15
N LEU A 168 11.19 -6.86 -14.25
CA LEU A 168 10.53 -6.42 -15.47
C LEU A 168 10.36 -4.89 -15.55
N MET A 169 10.69 -4.18 -14.46
CA MET A 169 10.61 -2.72 -14.43
C MET A 169 11.67 -2.07 -15.31
N ASP A 170 11.26 -0.97 -15.92
CA ASP A 170 12.20 -0.09 -16.64
C ASP A 170 12.99 0.82 -15.67
N ASN A 171 13.95 1.57 -16.22
CA ASN A 171 14.77 2.48 -15.43
C ASN A 171 14.14 3.87 -15.20
N ARG A 172 12.90 4.10 -15.63
CA ARG A 172 12.18 5.34 -15.37
C ARG A 172 11.84 5.42 -13.89
N THR A 173 12.14 6.52 -13.26
CA THR A 173 11.86 6.74 -11.84
C THR A 173 10.75 7.78 -11.70
N PRO A 174 9.54 7.37 -11.26
CA PRO A 174 8.49 8.32 -10.95
C PRO A 174 8.92 9.22 -9.77
N GLU A 175 8.42 10.43 -9.76
CA GLU A 175 8.73 11.39 -8.68
C GLU A 175 8.02 11.07 -7.37
N TYR A 176 6.89 10.39 -7.44
CA TYR A 176 5.98 10.14 -6.34
C TYR A 176 6.62 9.54 -5.06
N PRO A 177 7.51 8.54 -5.13
CA PRO A 177 8.19 8.03 -3.92
C PRO A 177 8.98 9.12 -3.19
N ARG A 178 9.65 10.00 -3.93
CA ARG A 178 10.43 11.12 -3.36
C ARG A 178 9.52 12.19 -2.76
N VAL A 179 8.35 12.42 -3.33
CA VAL A 179 7.35 13.35 -2.79
C VAL A 179 6.94 12.90 -1.39
N TRP A 180 6.62 11.63 -1.21
CA TRP A 180 6.29 11.04 0.09
C TRP A 180 7.47 11.12 1.07
N GLU A 181 8.65 10.69 0.65
CA GLU A 181 9.86 10.73 1.48
C GLU A 181 10.16 12.16 1.96
N ASN A 182 10.15 13.13 1.07
CA ASN A 182 10.43 14.52 1.41
C ASN A 182 9.36 15.11 2.31
N TYR A 183 8.08 14.79 2.07
CA TYR A 183 6.99 15.29 2.90
C TYR A 183 7.07 14.74 4.34
N CYS A 184 7.37 13.46 4.50
CA CYS A 184 7.49 12.86 5.83
C CYS A 184 8.76 13.30 6.58
N LYS A 185 9.83 13.68 5.89
CA LYS A 185 11.04 14.26 6.52
C LYS A 185 10.83 15.62 7.19
N ILE A 186 9.78 16.34 6.79
CA ILE A 186 9.44 17.65 7.40
C ILE A 186 8.89 17.46 8.81
N ILE A 187 8.31 16.29 9.10
CA ILE A 187 7.78 15.98 10.43
C ILE A 187 8.97 15.76 11.38
N PRO A 188 9.14 16.61 12.41
CA PRO A 188 10.23 16.45 13.36
C PRO A 188 10.08 15.13 14.13
N GLU A 189 11.19 14.45 14.35
CA GLU A 189 11.20 13.36 15.33
C GLU A 189 11.00 13.98 16.72
N PRO A 190 10.05 13.47 17.53
CA PRO A 190 9.82 14.01 18.86
C PRO A 190 11.05 13.73 19.74
N ASP A 191 11.57 14.77 20.36
CA ASP A 191 12.63 14.67 21.38
C ASP A 191 11.99 14.51 22.76
N PHE A 192 11.79 13.28 23.17
CA PHE A 192 11.28 12.96 24.50
C PHE A 192 12.43 12.67 25.45
N ALA A 193 12.40 13.27 26.65
CA ALA A 193 13.16 12.75 27.78
C ALA A 193 12.84 11.25 27.97
N TYR A 194 13.77 10.50 28.58
CA TYR A 194 13.61 9.05 28.80
C TYR A 194 12.18 8.69 29.26
N SER A 195 11.45 8.03 28.41
CA SER A 195 10.05 7.64 28.61
C SER A 195 9.76 6.42 27.73
N GLU A 196 8.62 5.75 27.95
CA GLU A 196 8.16 4.67 27.08
C GLU A 196 8.05 5.12 25.61
N MET A 197 7.71 6.40 25.37
CA MET A 197 7.65 6.99 24.04
C MET A 197 9.01 7.17 23.38
N ALA A 198 10.09 7.28 24.14
CA ALA A 198 11.45 7.39 23.60
C ALA A 198 12.06 6.01 23.27
N ALA A 199 11.44 4.93 23.72
CA ALA A 199 11.89 3.56 23.49
C ALA A 199 11.30 2.91 22.22
N VAL A 200 10.37 3.60 21.55
CA VAL A 200 9.72 3.19 20.29
C VAL A 200 10.40 3.89 19.14
#